data_026219935f3a89ef23c37b6a95f6a722
#
_entry.id   026219935f3a89ef23c37b6a95f6a722
#
_cell.length_a   1.000
_cell.length_b   1.000
_cell.length_c   1.000
_cell.angle_alpha   90.00
_cell.angle_beta   90.00
_cell.angle_gamma   90.00
#
_symmetry.space_group_name_H-M   'P 1'
#
loop_
_entity.id
_entity.type
_entity.pdbx_description
1 polymer ?
#
loop_
_entity_poly.entity_id
_entity_poly.type
_entity_poly.pdbx_seq_one_letter_code
_entity_poly.pdbx_strand_id
1 'polypeptide(L)'
;LRLVGSEMCIRDRINGGLNLRRNRTEYYSEVKDLLGGDYWVDVDKFAERDMGGMNPILYQNNMEYYDKYGHAQAVKKGDKYSYDYYGNIINARAWAQYSRNFGNFGVNLGGELGHTTLWRHGIWKKGLFLDNSQGDSKKQNYLTYKLKANFSYKFSAAHSIDANIIYMQDAPAFQASFVSPRTRNSATPGISSEKVFGVDASYNLRWGDVKARISGYYTKFMDQSKVLSYYDDVEATFSNFAMSGINKRHFGLEAAASVPIYAGLSLNAAISWGQFTYDNNPDYV
;
A
#
# COMPACT_ATOMS: atom_id res chain seq x y z
N LEU A 1 8.94 -2.57 -22.88
CA LEU A 1 9.86 -3.32 -23.75
C LEU A 1 10.22 -4.61 -23.04
N ARG A 2 9.88 -5.75 -23.60
CA ARG A 2 10.24 -7.08 -23.08
C ARG A 2 11.33 -7.65 -23.98
N LEU A 3 12.57 -7.67 -23.50
CA LEU A 3 13.65 -8.40 -24.16
C LEU A 3 13.54 -9.86 -23.70
N VAL A 4 13.18 -10.74 -24.62
CA VAL A 4 13.17 -12.17 -24.41
C VAL A 4 14.37 -12.73 -25.17
N GLY A 5 15.40 -13.13 -24.45
CA GLY A 5 16.46 -13.98 -25.00
C GLY A 5 16.07 -15.44 -24.81
N SER A 6 15.84 -16.20 -25.86
CA SER A 6 15.68 -17.64 -25.80
C SER A 6 17.00 -18.28 -26.23
N GLU A 7 17.65 -18.93 -25.29
CA GLU A 7 18.81 -19.76 -25.58
C GLU A 7 18.44 -21.23 -25.62
N MET A 8 19.10 -21.94 -26.52
CA MET A 8 18.79 -23.29 -27.00
C MET A 8 19.16 -24.44 -26.03
N CYS A 9 19.34 -24.15 -24.73
CA CYS A 9 19.46 -25.19 -23.71
C CYS A 9 18.14 -25.30 -22.95
N ILE A 10 17.39 -26.36 -23.20
CA ILE A 10 16.03 -26.68 -22.71
C ILE A 10 15.89 -26.67 -21.16
N ARG A 11 16.95 -26.42 -20.40
CA ARG A 11 16.97 -26.51 -18.93
C ARG A 11 17.08 -25.17 -18.20
N ASP A 12 17.58 -24.13 -18.84
CA ASP A 12 17.85 -22.84 -18.21
C ASP A 12 17.02 -21.74 -18.89
N ARG A 13 16.33 -20.94 -18.09
CA ARG A 13 15.59 -19.79 -18.58
C ARG A 13 15.97 -18.55 -17.80
N ILE A 14 16.39 -17.51 -18.51
CA ILE A 14 16.60 -16.17 -17.95
C ILE A 14 15.59 -15.22 -18.58
N ASN A 15 14.87 -14.48 -17.73
CA ASN A 15 13.98 -13.40 -18.13
C ASN A 15 14.39 -12.15 -17.37
N GLY A 16 14.22 -10.98 -17.99
CA GLY A 16 14.50 -9.71 -17.34
C GLY A 16 13.72 -8.58 -18.01
N GLY A 17 13.62 -7.47 -17.33
CA GLY A 17 12.91 -6.31 -17.87
C GLY A 17 13.06 -5.07 -17.02
N LEU A 18 12.60 -3.96 -17.60
CA LEU A 18 12.53 -2.65 -16.96
C LEU A 18 11.06 -2.25 -16.85
N ASN A 19 10.72 -1.61 -15.76
CA ASN A 19 9.41 -1.02 -15.52
C ASN A 19 9.61 0.44 -15.11
N LEU A 20 8.99 1.35 -15.86
CA LEU A 20 8.90 2.76 -15.52
C LEU A 20 7.42 3.14 -15.42
N ARG A 21 7.01 3.65 -14.26
CA ARG A 21 5.64 4.05 -13.99
C ARG A 21 5.61 5.44 -13.37
N ARG A 22 4.77 6.30 -13.92
CA ARG A 22 4.38 7.57 -13.31
C ARG A 22 2.90 7.52 -12.99
N ASN A 23 2.55 7.84 -11.76
CA ASN A 23 1.16 7.98 -11.31
C ASN A 23 0.97 9.39 -10.76
N ARG A 24 -0.12 10.05 -11.18
CA ARG A 24 -0.58 11.32 -10.64
C ARG A 24 -2.07 11.18 -10.39
N THR A 25 -2.46 11.22 -9.12
CA THR A 25 -3.85 11.06 -8.68
C THR A 25 -4.31 12.34 -8.02
N GLU A 26 -5.44 12.88 -8.47
CA GLU A 26 -6.08 14.02 -7.85
C GLU A 26 -7.00 13.56 -6.72
N TYR A 27 -6.92 14.25 -5.59
CA TYR A 27 -7.75 14.03 -4.41
C TYR A 27 -8.45 15.34 -4.08
N TYR A 28 -9.78 15.33 -4.12
CA TYR A 28 -10.60 16.50 -3.83
C TYR A 28 -11.94 16.09 -3.21
N SER A 29 -12.62 17.07 -2.62
CA SER A 29 -14.04 16.96 -2.27
C SER A 29 -14.88 17.74 -3.26
N GLU A 30 -16.06 17.24 -3.58
CA GLU A 30 -17.02 17.88 -4.48
C GLU A 30 -18.40 17.92 -3.82
N VAL A 31 -19.09 19.05 -3.96
CA VAL A 31 -20.46 19.23 -3.45
C VAL A 31 -21.42 18.41 -4.32
N LYS A 32 -21.97 17.36 -3.76
CA LYS A 32 -22.97 16.52 -4.45
C LYS A 32 -24.39 17.03 -4.29
N ASP A 33 -24.73 17.54 -3.12
CA ASP A 33 -26.07 18.04 -2.80
C ASP A 33 -25.95 19.13 -1.72
N LEU A 34 -26.79 20.17 -1.82
CA LEU A 34 -26.87 21.27 -0.87
C LEU A 34 -28.06 21.15 0.08
N LEU A 35 -28.82 20.01 0.03
CA LEU A 35 -29.98 19.71 0.88
C LEU A 35 -31.04 20.82 0.89
N GLY A 36 -31.23 21.49 -0.26
CA GLY A 36 -32.18 22.61 -0.42
C GLY A 36 -31.58 23.99 -0.19
N GLY A 37 -30.29 24.10 0.15
CA GLY A 37 -29.59 25.37 0.23
C GLY A 37 -29.13 25.90 -1.14
N ASP A 38 -28.88 27.18 -1.25
CA ASP A 38 -28.40 27.82 -2.49
C ASP A 38 -26.89 27.69 -2.71
N TYR A 39 -26.13 27.63 -1.62
CA TYR A 39 -24.66 27.51 -1.63
C TYR A 39 -24.15 27.02 -0.27
N TRP A 40 -22.89 26.59 -0.24
CA TRP A 40 -22.12 26.28 0.96
C TRP A 40 -20.92 27.20 1.05
N VAL A 41 -20.62 27.73 2.25
CA VAL A 41 -19.41 28.54 2.49
C VAL A 41 -18.24 27.60 2.76
N ASP A 42 -17.22 27.63 1.88
CA ASP A 42 -16.06 26.77 1.97
C ASP A 42 -15.02 27.28 2.96
N VAL A 43 -15.20 26.90 4.21
CA VAL A 43 -14.26 27.15 5.30
C VAL A 43 -13.96 25.84 6.04
N ASP A 44 -12.84 25.79 6.73
CA ASP A 44 -12.53 24.72 7.68
C ASP A 44 -13.41 24.89 8.92
N LYS A 45 -14.44 24.06 9.05
CA LYS A 45 -15.45 24.18 10.11
C LYS A 45 -14.89 23.94 11.52
N PHE A 46 -13.85 23.12 11.65
CA PHE A 46 -13.20 22.93 12.94
C PHE A 46 -12.37 24.15 13.33
N ALA A 47 -11.57 24.67 12.40
CA ALA A 47 -10.82 25.90 12.63
C ALA A 47 -11.73 27.11 12.84
N GLU A 48 -12.86 27.22 12.12
CA GLU A 48 -13.86 28.28 12.32
C GLU A 48 -14.44 28.21 13.74
N ARG A 49 -14.82 27.03 14.21
CA ARG A 49 -15.34 26.82 15.56
C ARG A 49 -14.31 27.21 16.63
N ASP A 50 -13.07 26.72 16.48
CA ASP A 50 -12.05 26.82 17.52
C ASP A 50 -11.35 28.21 17.50
N MET A 51 -11.29 28.87 16.33
CA MET A 51 -10.52 30.11 16.09
C MET A 51 -11.35 31.25 15.47
N GLY A 52 -12.65 31.08 15.27
CA GLY A 52 -13.50 32.02 14.52
C GLY A 52 -13.56 33.43 15.08
N GLY A 53 -13.35 33.59 16.40
CA GLY A 53 -13.26 34.88 17.06
C GLY A 53 -11.89 35.55 16.97
N MET A 54 -10.85 34.90 16.46
CA MET A 54 -9.48 35.37 16.44
C MET A 54 -9.09 36.03 15.11
N ASN A 55 -9.09 35.23 14.03
CA ASN A 55 -8.65 35.68 12.71
C ASN A 55 -9.36 34.90 11.60
N PRO A 56 -10.16 35.57 10.73
CA PRO A 56 -10.85 34.89 9.63
C PRO A 56 -9.94 34.18 8.65
N ILE A 57 -8.68 34.54 8.55
CA ILE A 57 -7.69 33.90 7.67
C ILE A 57 -7.49 32.43 8.06
N LEU A 58 -7.46 32.13 9.37
CA LEU A 58 -7.07 30.81 9.87
C LEU A 58 -8.01 29.68 9.42
N TYR A 59 -9.29 29.95 9.19
CA TYR A 59 -10.24 28.95 8.76
C TYR A 59 -10.53 28.92 7.25
N GLN A 60 -9.78 29.69 6.43
CA GLN A 60 -9.97 29.67 4.98
C GLN A 60 -9.42 28.37 4.36
N ASN A 61 -10.24 27.71 3.54
CA ASN A 61 -9.80 26.56 2.76
C ASN A 61 -9.04 26.97 1.49
N ASN A 62 -9.33 28.17 0.95
CA ASN A 62 -8.70 28.69 -0.25
C ASN A 62 -8.33 30.17 -0.05
N MET A 63 -7.07 30.41 0.35
CA MET A 63 -6.56 31.77 0.60
C MET A 63 -6.43 32.60 -0.66
N GLU A 64 -6.14 31.99 -1.84
CA GLU A 64 -6.06 32.75 -3.08
C GLU A 64 -7.41 33.39 -3.44
N TYR A 65 -8.50 32.64 -3.17
CA TYR A 65 -9.85 33.19 -3.35
C TYR A 65 -10.14 34.31 -2.32
N TYR A 66 -9.80 34.05 -1.05
CA TYR A 66 -10.02 35.01 0.03
C TYR A 66 -9.22 36.32 -0.19
N ASP A 67 -7.95 36.26 -0.57
CA ASP A 67 -7.10 37.42 -0.85
C ASP A 67 -7.64 38.26 -2.02
N LYS A 68 -8.28 37.58 -3.00
CA LYS A 68 -8.85 38.26 -4.17
C LYS A 68 -10.19 38.94 -3.90
N TYR A 69 -11.05 38.33 -3.10
CA TYR A 69 -12.45 38.74 -2.95
C TYR A 69 -12.83 39.25 -1.55
N GLY A 70 -11.96 39.07 -0.56
CA GLY A 70 -12.19 39.52 0.82
C GLY A 70 -13.17 38.68 1.63
N HIS A 71 -13.61 37.53 1.09
CA HIS A 71 -14.53 36.62 1.75
C HIS A 71 -14.27 35.15 1.35
N ALA A 72 -14.78 34.19 2.15
CA ALA A 72 -14.71 32.78 1.85
C ALA A 72 -15.49 32.43 0.57
N GLN A 73 -15.05 31.41 -0.13
CA GLN A 73 -15.67 30.95 -1.36
C GLN A 73 -17.04 30.34 -1.07
N ALA A 74 -18.08 30.83 -1.79
CA ALA A 74 -19.39 30.21 -1.83
C ALA A 74 -19.41 29.16 -2.95
N VAL A 75 -19.56 27.87 -2.59
CA VAL A 75 -19.56 26.76 -3.53
C VAL A 75 -20.97 26.21 -3.74
N LYS A 76 -21.23 25.73 -4.96
CA LYS A 76 -22.50 25.15 -5.40
C LYS A 76 -22.31 23.66 -5.74
N LYS A 77 -23.39 22.98 -6.07
CA LYS A 77 -23.35 21.60 -6.55
C LYS A 77 -22.40 21.45 -7.76
N GLY A 78 -21.47 20.52 -7.68
CA GLY A 78 -20.43 20.25 -8.67
C GLY A 78 -19.12 21.01 -8.42
N ASP A 79 -19.09 21.98 -7.50
CA ASP A 79 -17.88 22.70 -7.17
C ASP A 79 -17.01 21.89 -6.19
N LYS A 80 -15.70 22.03 -6.33
CA LYS A 80 -14.75 21.50 -5.36
C LYS A 80 -14.75 22.34 -4.09
N TYR A 81 -14.59 21.69 -2.93
CA TYR A 81 -14.55 22.35 -1.63
C TYR A 81 -13.58 21.64 -0.69
N SER A 82 -13.25 22.27 0.42
CA SER A 82 -12.43 21.75 1.51
C SER A 82 -10.97 21.50 1.12
N TYR A 83 -10.66 20.63 0.16
CA TYR A 83 -9.29 20.35 -0.26
C TYR A 83 -9.21 19.93 -1.73
N ASP A 84 -8.06 20.26 -2.34
CA ASP A 84 -7.66 19.78 -3.67
C ASP A 84 -6.13 19.62 -3.70
N TYR A 85 -5.65 18.41 -4.02
CA TYR A 85 -4.22 18.13 -4.13
C TYR A 85 -3.94 16.93 -5.04
N TYR A 86 -2.74 16.86 -5.58
CA TYR A 86 -2.24 15.69 -6.31
C TYR A 86 -1.29 14.87 -5.46
N GLY A 87 -1.45 13.56 -5.51
CA GLY A 87 -0.44 12.58 -5.13
C GLY A 87 0.36 12.17 -6.35
N ASN A 88 1.67 12.36 -6.30
CA ASN A 88 2.57 12.00 -7.39
C ASN A 88 3.49 10.87 -6.96
N ILE A 89 3.62 9.83 -7.80
CA ILE A 89 4.51 8.70 -7.57
C ILE A 89 5.23 8.36 -8.88
N ILE A 90 6.55 8.24 -8.82
CA ILE A 90 7.39 7.75 -9.91
C ILE A 90 8.12 6.50 -9.42
N ASN A 91 7.99 5.41 -10.17
CA ASN A 91 8.69 4.16 -9.91
C ASN A 91 9.54 3.81 -11.13
N ALA A 92 10.81 3.51 -10.90
CA ALA A 92 11.71 2.93 -11.88
C ALA A 92 12.26 1.63 -11.30
N ARG A 93 12.11 0.50 -12.01
CA ARG A 93 12.49 -0.83 -11.52
C ARG A 93 13.12 -1.65 -12.63
N ALA A 94 14.17 -2.39 -12.29
CA ALA A 94 14.77 -3.41 -13.12
C ALA A 94 14.61 -4.77 -12.41
N TRP A 95 14.29 -5.82 -13.16
CA TRP A 95 14.14 -7.15 -12.60
C TRP A 95 14.77 -8.21 -13.49
N ALA A 96 15.21 -9.30 -12.87
CA ALA A 96 15.68 -10.49 -13.54
C ALA A 96 15.17 -11.74 -12.82
N GLN A 97 14.96 -12.79 -13.59
CA GLN A 97 14.53 -14.10 -13.08
C GLN A 97 15.31 -15.20 -13.78
N TYR A 98 15.77 -16.17 -12.99
CA TYR A 98 16.42 -17.38 -13.45
C TYR A 98 15.60 -18.59 -13.03
N SER A 99 15.39 -19.52 -13.94
CA SER A 99 14.68 -20.78 -13.68
C SER A 99 15.45 -21.95 -14.27
N ARG A 100 15.63 -23.01 -13.48
CA ARG A 100 16.29 -24.24 -13.92
C ARG A 100 15.70 -25.47 -13.24
N ASN A 101 15.63 -26.57 -14.00
CA ASN A 101 15.28 -27.88 -13.48
C ASN A 101 16.51 -28.83 -13.55
N PHE A 102 16.81 -29.48 -12.43
CA PHE A 102 17.88 -30.47 -12.26
C PHE A 102 17.24 -31.82 -11.95
N GLY A 103 16.78 -32.55 -12.97
CA GLY A 103 16.03 -33.78 -12.76
C GLY A 103 14.74 -33.52 -11.97
N ASN A 104 14.69 -34.05 -10.75
CA ASN A 104 13.53 -33.88 -9.86
C ASN A 104 13.53 -32.59 -9.06
N PHE A 105 14.59 -31.81 -9.11
CA PHE A 105 14.74 -30.55 -8.38
C PHE A 105 14.56 -29.34 -9.31
N GLY A 106 13.68 -28.42 -8.96
CA GLY A 106 13.45 -27.16 -9.66
C GLY A 106 13.83 -25.97 -8.80
N VAL A 107 14.48 -24.99 -9.43
CA VAL A 107 14.86 -23.71 -8.80
C VAL A 107 14.34 -22.56 -9.65
N ASN A 108 13.78 -21.56 -8.98
CA ASN A 108 13.40 -20.31 -9.61
C ASN A 108 13.83 -19.17 -8.69
N LEU A 109 14.76 -18.33 -9.16
CA LEU A 109 15.29 -17.19 -8.44
C LEU A 109 14.88 -15.91 -9.15
N GLY A 110 14.41 -14.92 -8.41
CA GLY A 110 14.02 -13.62 -8.95
C GLY A 110 14.57 -12.48 -8.10
N GLY A 111 15.02 -11.43 -8.77
CA GLY A 111 15.47 -10.19 -8.15
C GLY A 111 14.85 -8.98 -8.84
N GLU A 112 14.49 -7.98 -8.07
CA GLU A 112 14.06 -6.67 -8.53
C GLU A 112 14.79 -5.61 -7.72
N LEU A 113 15.31 -4.59 -8.39
CA LEU A 113 15.89 -3.39 -7.78
C LEU A 113 15.22 -2.18 -8.41
N GLY A 114 14.88 -1.19 -7.60
CA GLY A 114 14.19 -0.02 -8.08
C GLY A 114 14.31 1.18 -7.16
N HIS A 115 13.72 2.26 -7.61
CA HIS A 115 13.63 3.52 -6.90
C HIS A 115 12.21 4.07 -7.02
N THR A 116 11.65 4.50 -5.89
CA THR A 116 10.33 5.15 -5.81
C THR A 116 10.50 6.55 -5.26
N THR A 117 9.98 7.53 -5.99
CA THR A 117 9.86 8.92 -5.52
C THR A 117 8.39 9.27 -5.39
N LEU A 118 8.00 9.83 -4.26
CA LEU A 118 6.63 10.31 -4.04
C LEU A 118 6.63 11.71 -3.43
N TRP A 119 5.61 12.52 -3.78
CA TRP A 119 5.38 13.84 -3.22
C TRP A 119 3.92 14.25 -3.38
N ARG A 120 3.48 15.14 -2.49
CA ARG A 120 2.19 15.82 -2.57
C ARG A 120 2.36 17.16 -3.32
N HIS A 121 1.35 17.52 -4.11
CA HIS A 121 1.23 18.86 -4.71
C HIS A 121 -0.11 19.45 -4.33
N GLY A 122 -0.12 20.40 -3.39
CA GLY A 122 -1.32 21.09 -2.97
C GLY A 122 -1.74 22.16 -3.98
N ILE A 123 -3.02 22.15 -4.35
CA ILE A 123 -3.58 23.17 -5.25
C ILE A 123 -3.94 24.41 -4.45
N TRP A 124 -4.62 24.25 -3.32
CA TRP A 124 -5.09 25.35 -2.52
C TRP A 124 -4.16 25.70 -1.37
N LYS A 125 -4.02 27.01 -1.14
CA LYS A 125 -3.33 27.56 0.02
C LYS A 125 -4.30 27.63 1.20
N LYS A 126 -4.00 26.91 2.28
CA LYS A 126 -4.82 26.83 3.49
C LYS A 126 -4.47 27.93 4.49
N GLY A 127 -5.46 28.53 5.12
CA GLY A 127 -5.25 29.56 6.14
C GLY A 127 -4.46 29.08 7.35
N LEU A 128 -4.74 27.85 7.85
CA LEU A 128 -3.97 27.23 8.96
C LEU A 128 -2.52 26.89 8.59
N PHE A 129 -2.21 26.74 7.30
CA PHE A 129 -0.91 26.24 6.83
C PHE A 129 -0.42 27.04 5.63
N LEU A 130 -0.32 28.39 5.79
CA LEU A 130 0.00 29.35 4.74
C LEU A 130 1.25 28.99 3.94
N ASP A 131 2.29 28.51 4.63
CA ASP A 131 3.59 28.20 4.04
C ASP A 131 3.82 26.71 3.76
N ASN A 132 2.83 25.84 4.08
CA ASN A 132 3.02 24.39 4.04
C ASN A 132 1.81 23.63 3.48
N SER A 133 0.98 24.27 2.65
CA SER A 133 -0.22 23.61 2.09
C SER A 133 -0.27 23.61 0.57
N GLN A 134 0.22 24.66 -0.08
CA GLN A 134 0.23 24.82 -1.53
C GLN A 134 1.56 24.38 -2.13
N GLY A 135 1.55 23.98 -3.41
CA GLY A 135 2.74 23.58 -4.15
C GLY A 135 3.27 22.20 -3.74
N ASP A 136 4.49 21.91 -4.16
CA ASP A 136 5.14 20.63 -3.94
C ASP A 136 5.65 20.47 -2.50
N SER A 137 5.34 19.35 -1.89
CA SER A 137 6.02 18.88 -0.69
C SER A 137 7.47 18.49 -1.00
N LYS A 138 8.27 18.31 0.05
CA LYS A 138 9.57 17.64 -0.11
C LYS A 138 9.36 16.27 -0.74
N LYS A 139 10.15 15.95 -1.78
CA LYS A 139 10.15 14.63 -2.41
C LYS A 139 10.75 13.60 -1.47
N GLN A 140 10.02 12.52 -1.27
CA GLN A 140 10.45 11.37 -0.50
C GLN A 140 10.97 10.31 -1.47
N ASN A 141 12.17 9.80 -1.22
CA ASN A 141 12.87 8.88 -2.10
C ASN A 141 13.17 7.57 -1.37
N TYR A 142 12.81 6.45 -2.00
CA TYR A 142 12.94 5.13 -1.41
C TYR A 142 13.64 4.18 -2.38
N LEU A 143 14.67 3.51 -1.89
CA LEU A 143 15.24 2.35 -2.56
C LEU A 143 14.28 1.18 -2.37
N THR A 144 13.93 0.51 -3.45
CA THR A 144 13.03 -0.65 -3.43
C THR A 144 13.73 -1.87 -3.99
N TYR A 145 13.53 -3.03 -3.37
CA TYR A 145 14.07 -4.28 -3.88
C TYR A 145 13.17 -5.45 -3.49
N LYS A 146 13.23 -6.53 -4.31
CA LYS A 146 12.55 -7.79 -4.03
C LYS A 146 13.47 -8.93 -4.41
N LEU A 147 13.61 -9.87 -3.50
CA LEU A 147 14.31 -11.13 -3.70
C LEU A 147 13.32 -12.26 -3.50
N LYS A 148 13.25 -13.18 -4.46
CA LYS A 148 12.37 -14.33 -4.43
C LYS A 148 13.16 -15.58 -4.77
N ALA A 149 12.93 -16.66 -4.03
CA ALA A 149 13.41 -17.96 -4.36
C ALA A 149 12.25 -18.96 -4.24
N ASN A 150 12.11 -19.82 -5.24
CA ASN A 150 11.22 -20.96 -5.21
C ASN A 150 12.05 -22.21 -5.44
N PHE A 151 11.80 -23.23 -4.63
CA PHE A 151 12.40 -24.54 -4.70
C PHE A 151 11.29 -25.58 -4.81
N SER A 152 11.44 -26.53 -5.73
CA SER A 152 10.52 -27.64 -5.87
C SER A 152 11.30 -28.94 -5.93
N TYR A 153 10.78 -29.99 -5.28
CA TYR A 153 11.36 -31.32 -5.34
C TYR A 153 10.28 -32.39 -5.53
N LYS A 154 10.45 -33.21 -6.55
CA LYS A 154 9.56 -34.33 -6.85
C LYS A 154 10.20 -35.61 -6.35
N PHE A 155 9.67 -36.19 -5.27
CA PHE A 155 10.11 -37.50 -4.76
C PHE A 155 9.68 -38.62 -5.71
N SER A 156 8.46 -38.47 -6.28
CA SER A 156 7.88 -39.42 -7.24
C SER A 156 6.82 -38.69 -8.09
N ALA A 157 6.12 -39.41 -8.95
CA ALA A 157 4.97 -38.88 -9.68
C ALA A 157 3.82 -38.45 -8.76
N ALA A 158 3.74 -39.05 -7.56
CA ALA A 158 2.67 -38.79 -6.60
C ALA A 158 3.03 -37.73 -5.53
N HIS A 159 4.30 -37.51 -5.25
CA HIS A 159 4.76 -36.75 -4.09
C HIS A 159 5.70 -35.61 -4.49
N SER A 160 5.39 -34.38 -4.10
CA SER A 160 6.28 -33.22 -4.27
C SER A 160 6.23 -32.29 -3.08
N ILE A 161 7.33 -31.53 -2.89
CA ILE A 161 7.43 -30.40 -1.98
C ILE A 161 7.75 -29.17 -2.80
N ASP A 162 7.12 -28.04 -2.44
CA ASP A 162 7.44 -26.70 -2.92
C ASP A 162 7.74 -25.81 -1.72
N ALA A 163 8.77 -24.96 -1.82
CA ALA A 163 9.11 -23.97 -0.81
C ALA A 163 9.35 -22.61 -1.48
N ASN A 164 8.84 -21.55 -0.89
CA ASN A 164 9.00 -20.18 -1.36
C ASN A 164 9.62 -19.31 -0.27
N ILE A 165 10.51 -18.43 -0.67
CA ILE A 165 11.10 -17.41 0.20
C ILE A 165 10.99 -16.08 -0.51
N ILE A 166 10.55 -15.05 0.19
CA ILE A 166 10.52 -13.67 -0.29
C ILE A 166 11.11 -12.74 0.77
N TYR A 167 11.96 -11.82 0.31
CA TYR A 167 12.34 -10.65 1.08
C TYR A 167 12.20 -9.41 0.21
N MET A 168 11.45 -8.43 0.68
CA MET A 168 11.19 -7.21 -0.09
C MET A 168 11.22 -5.97 0.80
N GLN A 169 11.62 -4.87 0.17
CA GLN A 169 11.50 -3.52 0.69
C GLN A 169 10.79 -2.67 -0.36
N ASP A 170 9.77 -1.94 0.04
CA ASP A 170 9.03 -1.03 -0.86
C ASP A 170 8.77 0.32 -0.17
N ALA A 171 8.40 1.33 -0.94
CA ALA A 171 8.00 2.63 -0.42
C ALA A 171 6.71 2.47 0.40
N PRO A 172 6.51 3.28 1.46
CA PRO A 172 5.24 3.31 2.18
C PRO A 172 4.10 3.80 1.28
N ALA A 173 2.87 3.50 1.68
CA ALA A 173 1.70 3.98 0.97
C ALA A 173 1.65 5.52 0.97
N PHE A 174 1.24 6.15 -0.15
CA PHE A 174 1.20 7.61 -0.28
C PHE A 174 0.41 8.26 0.87
N GLN A 175 -0.75 7.71 1.23
CA GLN A 175 -1.59 8.27 2.30
C GLN A 175 -0.93 8.18 3.69
N ALA A 176 -0.13 7.16 3.95
CA ALA A 176 0.62 7.02 5.19
C ALA A 176 1.88 7.90 5.23
N SER A 177 2.32 8.41 4.07
CA SER A 177 3.52 9.24 3.94
C SER A 177 3.35 10.68 4.42
N PHE A 178 2.11 11.11 4.68
CA PHE A 178 1.77 12.46 5.14
C PHE A 178 0.82 12.40 6.33
N VAL A 179 1.07 13.23 7.35
CA VAL A 179 0.24 13.30 8.56
C VAL A 179 -1.20 13.67 8.22
N SER A 180 -1.37 14.66 7.33
CA SER A 180 -2.68 15.12 6.87
C SER A 180 -2.59 15.63 5.42
N PRO A 181 -2.62 14.74 4.42
CA PRO A 181 -2.44 15.17 3.03
C PRO A 181 -3.57 16.06 2.50
N ARG A 182 -4.73 16.11 3.17
CA ARG A 182 -5.83 17.03 2.83
C ARG A 182 -5.52 18.48 3.18
N THR A 183 -4.65 18.72 4.18
CA THR A 183 -4.43 20.06 4.72
C THR A 183 -3.02 20.60 4.47
N ARG A 184 -1.97 19.77 4.52
CA ARG A 184 -0.58 20.24 4.52
C ARG A 184 0.42 19.24 3.91
N ASN A 185 1.62 19.77 3.63
CA ASN A 185 2.73 19.04 3.01
C ASN A 185 3.63 18.27 4.01
N SER A 186 3.25 18.23 5.30
CA SER A 186 4.06 17.60 6.35
C SER A 186 4.12 16.10 6.18
N ALA A 187 5.33 15.56 6.00
CA ALA A 187 5.57 14.13 6.00
C ALA A 187 5.32 13.53 7.39
N THR A 188 4.92 12.26 7.43
CA THR A 188 4.79 11.49 8.67
C THR A 188 6.18 11.33 9.31
N PRO A 189 6.38 11.73 10.57
CA PRO A 189 7.64 11.54 11.27
C PRO A 189 8.03 10.06 11.35
N GLY A 190 9.32 9.76 11.25
CA GLY A 190 9.84 8.39 11.34
C GLY A 190 9.46 7.47 10.18
N ILE A 191 8.81 8.00 9.12
CA ILE A 191 8.42 7.17 7.97
C ILE A 191 9.63 6.61 7.24
N SER A 192 9.60 5.33 6.95
CA SER A 192 10.66 4.59 6.28
C SER A 192 10.09 3.61 5.25
N SER A 193 10.97 2.94 4.51
CA SER A 193 10.57 1.86 3.61
C SER A 193 10.00 0.68 4.41
N GLU A 194 8.87 0.16 3.96
CA GLU A 194 8.24 -1.04 4.51
C GLU A 194 8.95 -2.30 4.02
N LYS A 195 9.14 -3.28 4.90
CA LYS A 195 9.81 -4.54 4.57
C LYS A 195 8.90 -5.72 4.84
N VAL A 196 9.04 -6.75 4.03
CA VAL A 196 8.33 -8.01 4.21
C VAL A 196 9.31 -9.16 4.04
N PHE A 197 9.34 -10.05 5.02
CA PHE A 197 9.95 -11.37 4.90
C PHE A 197 8.84 -12.40 4.93
N GLY A 198 8.85 -13.32 3.97
CA GLY A 198 7.89 -14.41 3.89
C GLY A 198 8.58 -15.73 3.53
N VAL A 199 8.14 -16.79 4.14
CA VAL A 199 8.50 -18.17 3.78
C VAL A 199 7.25 -19.03 3.85
N ASP A 200 7.08 -19.89 2.88
CA ASP A 200 6.10 -20.96 2.90
C ASP A 200 6.67 -22.26 2.34
N ALA A 201 6.14 -23.36 2.82
CA ALA A 201 6.44 -24.70 2.29
C ALA A 201 5.14 -25.50 2.18
N SER A 202 5.05 -26.28 1.11
CA SER A 202 3.87 -27.11 0.80
C SER A 202 4.29 -28.50 0.41
N TYR A 203 3.60 -29.48 0.96
CA TYR A 203 3.65 -30.87 0.49
C TYR A 203 2.40 -31.16 -0.34
N ASN A 204 2.60 -31.75 -1.52
CA ASN A 204 1.53 -32.10 -2.45
C ASN A 204 1.53 -33.62 -2.68
N LEU A 205 0.34 -34.19 -2.58
CA LEU A 205 0.05 -35.58 -2.88
C LEU A 205 -0.89 -35.67 -4.08
N ARG A 206 -0.56 -36.54 -5.04
CA ARG A 206 -1.42 -36.96 -6.16
C ARG A 206 -1.36 -38.46 -6.30
N TRP A 207 -2.31 -39.15 -5.71
CA TRP A 207 -2.37 -40.62 -5.74
C TRP A 207 -3.65 -41.07 -6.45
N GLY A 208 -3.50 -41.54 -7.69
CA GLY A 208 -4.65 -41.75 -8.55
C GLY A 208 -5.42 -40.40 -8.73
N ASP A 209 -6.71 -40.46 -8.45
CA ASP A 209 -7.59 -39.28 -8.52
C ASP A 209 -7.62 -38.48 -7.21
N VAL A 210 -6.99 -38.95 -6.14
CA VAL A 210 -6.87 -38.25 -4.86
C VAL A 210 -5.81 -37.18 -4.98
N LYS A 211 -6.15 -35.94 -4.59
CA LYS A 211 -5.25 -34.79 -4.48
C LYS A 211 -5.30 -34.24 -3.07
N ALA A 212 -4.15 -34.02 -2.46
CA ALA A 212 -4.07 -33.35 -1.15
C ALA A 212 -2.87 -32.40 -1.12
N ARG A 213 -2.99 -31.34 -0.34
CA ARG A 213 -1.94 -30.37 -0.08
C ARG A 213 -1.96 -29.97 1.40
N ILE A 214 -0.79 -29.90 1.99
CA ILE A 214 -0.58 -29.29 3.31
C ILE A 214 0.47 -28.20 3.14
N SER A 215 0.21 -27.01 3.64
CA SER A 215 1.09 -25.84 3.55
C SER A 215 1.29 -25.23 4.92
N GLY A 216 2.51 -24.78 5.21
CA GLY A 216 2.81 -23.93 6.35
C GLY A 216 3.42 -22.63 5.85
N TYR A 217 3.10 -21.51 6.50
CA TYR A 217 3.64 -20.21 6.14
C TYR A 217 4.04 -19.39 7.37
N TYR A 218 5.02 -18.51 7.15
CA TYR A 218 5.41 -17.46 8.09
C TYR A 218 5.68 -16.18 7.31
N THR A 219 5.08 -15.07 7.75
CA THR A 219 5.30 -13.74 7.17
C THR A 219 5.54 -12.72 8.26
N LYS A 220 6.62 -11.96 8.14
CA LYS A 220 6.94 -10.82 9.00
C LYS A 220 6.86 -9.54 8.18
N PHE A 221 6.02 -8.60 8.62
CA PHE A 221 5.94 -7.24 8.12
C PHE A 221 6.72 -6.35 9.08
N MET A 222 7.55 -5.47 8.56
CA MET A 222 8.44 -4.61 9.35
C MET A 222 8.36 -3.16 8.85
N ASP A 223 8.47 -2.24 9.78
CA ASP A 223 8.54 -0.80 9.52
C ASP A 223 7.31 -0.25 8.77
N GLN A 224 6.13 -0.88 8.95
CA GLN A 224 4.91 -0.39 8.34
C GLN A 224 4.46 0.94 8.95
N SER A 225 3.80 1.77 8.14
CA SER A 225 3.26 3.04 8.58
C SER A 225 1.76 3.10 8.35
N LYS A 226 1.03 3.72 9.28
CA LYS A 226 -0.43 3.87 9.20
C LYS A 226 -0.85 5.20 9.82
N VAL A 227 -1.74 5.91 9.16
CA VAL A 227 -2.43 7.07 9.73
C VAL A 227 -3.88 6.69 10.00
N LEU A 228 -4.32 6.89 11.22
CA LEU A 228 -5.70 6.72 11.65
C LEU A 228 -6.28 8.08 12.02
N SER A 229 -7.53 8.30 11.66
CA SER A 229 -8.31 9.44 12.17
C SER A 229 -9.29 8.91 13.21
N TYR A 230 -9.33 9.54 14.36
CA TYR A 230 -10.31 9.27 15.38
C TYR A 230 -10.98 10.58 15.83
N TYR A 231 -12.16 10.48 16.35
CA TYR A 231 -12.86 11.59 16.95
C TYR A 231 -12.43 11.70 18.42
N ASP A 232 -11.89 12.86 18.79
CA ASP A 232 -11.53 13.17 20.17
C ASP A 232 -12.72 13.83 20.83
N ASP A 233 -13.36 13.12 21.79
CA ASP A 233 -14.55 13.60 22.49
C ASP A 233 -14.25 14.79 23.41
N VAL A 234 -13.01 14.91 23.90
CA VAL A 234 -12.60 16.01 24.79
C VAL A 234 -12.45 17.31 24.00
N GLU A 235 -11.71 17.23 22.90
CA GLU A 235 -11.47 18.38 22.00
C GLU A 235 -12.59 18.58 20.98
N ALA A 236 -13.57 17.65 20.95
CA ALA A 236 -14.70 17.62 20.01
C ALA A 236 -14.25 17.79 18.54
N THR A 237 -13.14 17.16 18.15
CA THR A 237 -12.54 17.28 16.82
C THR A 237 -11.99 15.96 16.31
N PHE A 238 -11.72 15.88 14.99
CA PHE A 238 -11.00 14.77 14.41
C PHE A 238 -9.48 14.99 14.51
N SER A 239 -8.80 14.08 15.17
CA SER A 239 -7.34 14.04 15.28
C SER A 239 -6.76 12.92 14.40
N ASN A 240 -5.64 13.21 13.74
CA ASN A 240 -4.87 12.21 13.03
C ASN A 240 -3.77 11.65 13.93
N PHE A 241 -3.72 10.34 14.01
CA PHE A 241 -2.74 9.60 14.75
C PHE A 241 -1.85 8.85 13.76
N ALA A 242 -0.64 9.36 13.57
CA ALA A 242 0.32 8.78 12.63
C ALA A 242 1.25 7.82 13.37
N MET A 243 1.28 6.58 12.94
CA MET A 243 2.12 5.52 13.47
C MET A 243 3.16 5.09 12.45
N SER A 244 4.40 4.88 12.88
CA SER A 244 5.50 4.32 12.09
C SER A 244 6.20 3.19 12.86
N GLY A 245 6.98 2.36 12.15
CA GLY A 245 7.68 1.24 12.77
C GLY A 245 6.77 0.09 13.22
N ILE A 246 5.58 -0.07 12.59
CA ILE A 246 4.66 -1.16 12.93
C ILE A 246 5.22 -2.48 12.43
N ASN A 247 5.42 -3.43 13.36
CA ASN A 247 5.82 -4.79 13.02
C ASN A 247 4.68 -5.77 13.29
N LYS A 248 4.48 -6.71 12.35
CA LYS A 248 3.46 -7.76 12.44
C LYS A 248 4.06 -9.11 12.09
N ARG A 249 3.52 -10.15 12.69
CA ARG A 249 3.90 -11.53 12.47
C ARG A 249 2.65 -12.36 12.18
N HIS A 250 2.68 -13.03 11.04
CA HIS A 250 1.60 -13.92 10.60
C HIS A 250 2.19 -15.31 10.34
N PHE A 251 1.60 -16.34 10.89
CA PHE A 251 1.96 -17.72 10.59
C PHE A 251 0.75 -18.62 10.67
N GLY A 252 0.78 -19.73 9.94
CA GLY A 252 -0.34 -20.65 9.92
C GLY A 252 -0.08 -21.90 9.12
N LEU A 253 -1.07 -22.78 9.17
CA LEU A 253 -1.14 -24.03 8.45
C LEU A 253 -2.44 -24.08 7.65
N GLU A 254 -2.35 -24.65 6.44
CA GLU A 254 -3.47 -24.85 5.56
C GLU A 254 -3.42 -26.29 5.02
N ALA A 255 -4.56 -26.95 4.96
CA ALA A 255 -4.68 -28.27 4.34
C ALA A 255 -5.91 -28.32 3.45
N ALA A 256 -5.76 -28.94 2.28
CA ALA A 256 -6.86 -29.17 1.35
C ALA A 256 -6.75 -30.57 0.76
N ALA A 257 -7.91 -31.20 0.53
CA ALA A 257 -8.00 -32.51 -0.12
C ALA A 257 -9.19 -32.56 -1.07
N SER A 258 -9.00 -33.29 -2.17
CA SER A 258 -10.03 -33.64 -3.15
C SER A 258 -10.00 -35.16 -3.32
N VAL A 259 -11.09 -35.82 -2.99
CA VAL A 259 -11.21 -37.28 -3.00
C VAL A 259 -12.45 -37.67 -3.82
N PRO A 260 -12.30 -38.42 -4.90
CA PRO A 260 -13.45 -39.01 -5.57
C PRO A 260 -14.06 -40.10 -4.67
N ILE A 261 -15.37 -40.10 -4.52
CA ILE A 261 -16.09 -41.04 -3.66
C ILE A 261 -16.75 -42.13 -4.53
N TYR A 262 -17.59 -41.74 -5.47
CA TYR A 262 -18.33 -42.70 -6.31
C TYR A 262 -18.95 -42.02 -7.54
N ALA A 263 -18.93 -42.67 -8.73
CA ALA A 263 -19.71 -42.33 -9.94
C ALA A 263 -19.83 -40.83 -10.26
N GLY A 264 -18.69 -40.12 -10.24
CA GLY A 264 -18.67 -38.67 -10.52
C GLY A 264 -18.91 -37.76 -9.30
N LEU A 265 -19.15 -38.33 -8.11
CA LEU A 265 -19.16 -37.58 -6.84
C LEU A 265 -17.75 -37.44 -6.28
N SER A 266 -17.34 -36.21 -5.97
CA SER A 266 -16.08 -35.91 -5.27
C SER A 266 -16.29 -35.04 -4.05
N LEU A 267 -15.56 -35.34 -2.97
CA LEU A 267 -15.48 -34.55 -1.76
C LEU A 267 -14.28 -33.61 -1.86
N ASN A 268 -14.53 -32.31 -1.70
CA ASN A 268 -13.50 -31.30 -1.58
C ASN A 268 -13.58 -30.69 -0.17
N ALA A 269 -12.49 -30.73 0.58
CA ALA A 269 -12.40 -30.17 1.91
C ALA A 269 -11.15 -29.28 2.02
N ALA A 270 -11.28 -28.20 2.79
CA ALA A 270 -10.16 -27.33 3.14
C ALA A 270 -10.30 -26.87 4.59
N ILE A 271 -9.16 -26.77 5.28
CA ILE A 271 -9.04 -26.24 6.63
C ILE A 271 -7.84 -25.30 6.69
N SER A 272 -7.97 -24.20 7.42
CA SER A 272 -6.88 -23.28 7.70
C SER A 272 -6.87 -22.90 9.16
N TRP A 273 -5.67 -22.72 9.69
CA TRP A 273 -5.42 -22.18 11.02
C TRP A 273 -4.29 -21.15 10.91
N GLY A 274 -4.45 -19.99 11.57
CA GLY A 274 -3.42 -18.97 11.54
C GLY A 274 -3.47 -18.05 12.76
N GLN A 275 -2.32 -17.46 13.05
CA GLN A 275 -2.15 -16.44 14.09
C GLN A 275 -1.56 -15.17 13.46
N PHE A 276 -2.18 -14.02 13.78
CA PHE A 276 -1.87 -12.70 13.23
C PHE A 276 -1.70 -11.74 14.39
N THR A 277 -0.46 -11.33 14.67
CA THR A 277 -0.15 -10.51 15.85
C THR A 277 0.70 -9.30 15.49
N TYR A 278 0.55 -8.23 16.25
CA TYR A 278 1.55 -7.17 16.31
C TYR A 278 2.75 -7.67 17.11
N ASP A 279 3.96 -7.30 16.69
CA ASP A 279 5.22 -7.79 17.25
C ASP A 279 5.94 -6.71 18.07
N ASN A 280 5.41 -5.48 18.06
CA ASN A 280 5.91 -4.35 18.86
C ASN A 280 4.83 -3.30 19.12
N ASN A 281 5.16 -2.32 19.98
CA ASN A 281 4.45 -1.06 20.09
C ASN A 281 5.09 -0.08 19.09
N PRO A 282 4.34 0.47 18.12
CA PRO A 282 4.88 1.42 17.16
C PRO A 282 5.15 2.79 17.78
N ASP A 283 6.02 3.58 17.13
CA ASP A 283 6.15 4.99 17.41
C ASP A 283 4.93 5.74 16.87
N TYR A 284 4.52 6.81 17.57
CA TYR A 284 3.35 7.60 17.18
C TYR A 284 3.57 9.10 17.35
N VAL A 285 2.87 9.88 16.53
CA VAL A 285 2.82 11.35 16.57
C VAL A 285 1.40 11.83 16.26
#